data_ccbdd3372217bddc254d63852ec14b5b
#
_entry.id   ccbdd3372217bddc254d63852ec14b5b
#
_cell.length_a   1.000
_cell.length_b   1.000
_cell.length_c   1.000
_cell.angle_alpha   90.00
_cell.angle_beta   90.00
_cell.angle_gamma   90.00
#
_symmetry.space_group_name_H-M   'P 1'
#
loop_
_entity.id
_entity.type
_entity.pdbx_description
1 polymer ?
#
loop_
_entity_poly.entity_id
_entity_poly.type
_entity_poly.pdbx_seq_one_letter_code
_entity_poly.pdbx_strand_id
1 'polypeptide(L)'
;MISNVIHTFGSKIVIAAISFAILLLNANFLGAEGLGTVGLFVLNITLVILLSNLICGSIIYFSSRSNKSNLTFNAYLWSMISIFIFWGVNQLYSIIDEHLAVHLYALSFLQASMSIHQYLLLGEEKIK
;
A
#
# COMPACT_ATOMS: atom_id res chain seq x y z
N MET A 1 18.85 -0.03 24.33
CA MET A 1 18.80 -0.77 23.08
C MET A 1 17.90 -2.01 23.13
N ILE A 2 18.08 -2.90 24.11
CA ILE A 2 17.28 -4.13 24.31
C ILE A 2 15.80 -3.82 24.53
N SER A 3 15.45 -2.78 25.30
CA SER A 3 14.06 -2.37 25.56
C SER A 3 13.30 -2.05 24.25
N ASN A 4 13.91 -1.33 23.31
CA ASN A 4 13.27 -0.98 22.03
C ASN A 4 13.05 -2.22 21.16
N VAL A 5 13.95 -3.20 21.21
CA VAL A 5 13.80 -4.47 20.49
C VAL A 5 12.62 -5.27 21.08
N ILE A 6 12.51 -5.35 22.41
CA ILE A 6 11.39 -6.06 23.08
C ILE A 6 10.05 -5.38 22.75
N HIS A 7 9.98 -4.06 22.80
CA HIS A 7 8.76 -3.33 22.43
C HIS A 7 8.36 -3.55 20.97
N THR A 8 9.34 -3.50 20.05
CA THR A 8 9.09 -3.73 18.62
C THR A 8 8.64 -5.17 18.38
N PHE A 9 9.27 -6.14 19.03
CA PHE A 9 8.91 -7.56 18.91
C PHE A 9 7.53 -7.83 19.52
N GLY A 10 7.24 -7.29 20.70
CA GLY A 10 5.93 -7.42 21.33
C GLY A 10 4.80 -6.84 20.49
N SER A 11 5.00 -5.66 19.94
CA SER A 11 3.99 -5.05 19.03
C SER A 11 3.75 -5.90 17.78
N LYS A 12 4.78 -6.50 17.21
CA LYS A 12 4.64 -7.39 16.04
C LYS A 12 3.85 -8.66 16.37
N ILE A 13 4.05 -9.25 17.55
CA ILE A 13 3.26 -10.41 18.00
C ILE A 13 1.79 -10.04 18.17
N VAL A 14 1.50 -8.91 18.82
CA VAL A 14 0.12 -8.45 19.00
C VAL A 14 -0.56 -8.20 17.66
N ILE A 15 0.12 -7.53 16.73
CA ILE A 15 -0.40 -7.30 15.38
C ILE A 15 -0.67 -8.62 14.66
N ALA A 16 0.25 -9.59 14.75
CA ALA A 16 0.08 -10.90 14.13
C ALA A 16 -1.12 -11.65 14.73
N ALA A 17 -1.29 -11.62 16.06
CA ALA A 17 -2.43 -12.25 16.74
C ALA A 17 -3.77 -11.62 16.33
N ILE A 18 -3.84 -10.29 16.26
CA ILE A 18 -5.04 -9.58 15.81
C ILE A 18 -5.33 -9.91 14.34
N SER A 19 -4.33 -9.90 13.47
CA SER A 19 -4.49 -10.25 12.05
C SER A 19 -4.99 -11.68 11.86
N PHE A 20 -4.49 -12.62 12.66
CA PHE A 20 -4.93 -14.00 12.65
C PHE A 20 -6.39 -14.14 13.14
N ALA A 21 -6.77 -13.43 14.20
CA ALA A 21 -8.14 -13.40 14.70
C ALA A 21 -9.11 -12.83 13.64
N ILE A 22 -8.75 -11.75 12.97
CA ILE A 22 -9.53 -11.17 11.87
C ILE A 22 -9.68 -12.17 10.73
N LEU A 23 -8.63 -12.88 10.36
CA LEU A 23 -8.66 -13.89 9.30
C LEU A 23 -9.61 -15.04 9.67
N LEU A 24 -9.58 -15.53 10.91
CA LEU A 24 -10.49 -16.58 11.40
C LEU A 24 -11.96 -16.11 11.39
N LEU A 25 -12.20 -14.87 11.83
CA LEU A 25 -13.55 -14.29 11.79
C LEU A 25 -14.05 -14.18 10.37
N ASN A 26 -13.24 -13.64 9.46
CA ASN A 26 -13.60 -13.51 8.05
C ASN A 26 -13.88 -14.89 7.41
N ALA A 27 -13.04 -15.90 7.71
CA ALA A 27 -13.25 -17.25 7.20
C ALA A 27 -14.57 -17.86 7.68
N ASN A 28 -14.92 -17.60 8.93
CA ASN A 28 -16.14 -18.15 9.53
C ASN A 28 -17.42 -17.46 9.03
N PHE A 29 -17.37 -16.13 8.79
CA PHE A 29 -18.54 -15.36 8.36
C PHE A 29 -18.73 -15.33 6.84
N LEU A 30 -17.65 -15.23 6.08
CA LEU A 30 -17.69 -15.07 4.62
C LEU A 30 -17.64 -16.40 3.85
N GLY A 31 -17.21 -17.47 4.53
CA GLY A 31 -16.96 -18.75 3.86
C GLY A 31 -15.76 -18.72 2.91
N ALA A 32 -15.56 -19.80 2.19
CA ALA A 32 -14.40 -19.96 1.30
C ALA A 32 -14.44 -18.97 0.10
N GLU A 33 -15.61 -18.74 -0.48
CA GLU A 33 -15.80 -17.86 -1.64
C GLU A 33 -15.57 -16.39 -1.27
N GLY A 34 -16.15 -15.93 -0.16
CA GLY A 34 -15.95 -14.58 0.32
C GLY A 34 -14.52 -14.32 0.75
N LEU A 35 -13.84 -15.31 1.37
CA LEU A 35 -12.44 -15.21 1.71
C LEU A 35 -11.56 -15.10 0.45
N GLY A 36 -11.89 -15.83 -0.61
CA GLY A 36 -11.24 -15.74 -1.92
C GLY A 36 -11.36 -14.33 -2.52
N THR A 37 -12.55 -13.76 -2.48
CA THR A 37 -12.81 -12.39 -2.98
C THR A 37 -11.99 -11.35 -2.20
N VAL A 38 -11.99 -11.43 -0.87
CA VAL A 38 -11.17 -10.55 -0.03
C VAL A 38 -9.69 -10.74 -0.30
N GLY A 39 -9.22 -11.98 -0.48
CA GLY A 39 -7.85 -12.30 -0.82
C GLY A 39 -7.43 -11.67 -2.15
N LEU A 40 -8.24 -11.80 -3.20
CA LEU A 40 -8.01 -11.17 -4.49
C LEU A 40 -7.98 -9.64 -4.38
N PHE A 41 -8.89 -9.06 -3.61
CA PHE A 41 -8.95 -7.62 -3.38
C PHE A 41 -7.66 -7.11 -2.72
N VAL A 42 -7.21 -7.74 -1.63
CA VAL A 42 -5.99 -7.38 -0.92
C VAL A 42 -4.75 -7.59 -1.81
N LEU A 43 -4.70 -8.67 -2.57
CA LEU A 43 -3.60 -8.93 -3.51
C LEU A 43 -3.49 -7.83 -4.57
N ASN A 44 -4.61 -7.42 -5.16
CA ASN A 44 -4.62 -6.35 -6.15
C ASN A 44 -4.18 -5.00 -5.55
N ILE A 45 -4.67 -4.62 -4.37
CA ILE A 45 -4.18 -3.42 -3.67
C ILE A 45 -2.67 -3.50 -3.47
N THR A 46 -2.17 -4.63 -3.00
CA THR A 46 -0.74 -4.82 -2.74
C THR A 46 0.10 -4.66 -4.01
N LEU A 47 -0.35 -5.21 -5.13
CA LEU A 47 0.33 -5.07 -6.43
C LEU A 47 0.35 -3.61 -6.91
N VAL A 48 -0.79 -2.90 -6.81
CA VAL A 48 -0.87 -1.48 -7.17
C VAL A 48 0.08 -0.64 -6.31
N ILE A 49 0.11 -0.88 -5.00
CA ILE A 49 0.99 -0.18 -4.06
C ILE A 49 2.46 -0.49 -4.36
N LEU A 50 2.79 -1.74 -4.64
CA LEU A 50 4.15 -2.15 -4.97
C LEU A 50 4.64 -1.43 -6.23
N LEU A 51 3.82 -1.35 -7.27
CA LEU A 51 4.14 -0.61 -8.49
C LEU A 51 4.25 0.89 -8.23
N SER A 52 3.36 1.46 -7.45
CA SER A 52 3.38 2.87 -7.06
C SER A 52 4.66 3.22 -6.26
N ASN A 53 5.11 2.32 -5.40
CA ASN A 53 6.28 2.53 -4.55
C ASN A 53 7.64 2.38 -5.27
N LEU A 54 7.67 1.93 -6.52
CA LEU A 54 8.92 1.83 -7.29
C LEU A 54 9.69 3.16 -7.35
N ILE A 55 8.99 4.28 -7.47
CA ILE A 55 9.60 5.61 -7.51
C ILE A 55 9.82 6.18 -6.10
N CYS A 56 9.05 5.76 -5.11
CA CYS A 56 9.13 6.31 -3.76
C CYS A 56 10.53 6.14 -3.11
N GLY A 57 11.25 5.06 -3.41
CA GLY A 57 12.62 4.87 -2.93
C GLY A 57 13.58 5.96 -3.42
N SER A 58 13.38 6.49 -4.61
CA SER A 58 14.18 7.59 -5.17
C SER A 58 13.92 8.91 -4.44
N ILE A 59 12.73 9.11 -3.86
CA ILE A 59 12.38 10.31 -3.11
C ILE A 59 13.33 10.51 -1.92
N ILE A 60 13.62 9.44 -1.17
CA ILE A 60 14.55 9.51 -0.02
C ILE A 60 15.94 9.98 -0.46
N TYR A 61 16.40 9.51 -1.61
CA TYR A 61 17.73 9.84 -2.11
C TYR A 61 17.82 11.26 -2.69
N PHE A 62 16.78 11.68 -3.43
CA PHE A 62 16.81 12.97 -4.13
C PHE A 62 16.18 14.12 -3.35
N SER A 63 15.44 13.86 -2.25
CA SER A 63 14.79 14.90 -1.45
C SER A 63 15.76 15.96 -0.92
N SER A 64 17.03 15.59 -0.72
CA SER A 64 18.09 16.51 -0.28
C SER A 64 18.74 17.32 -1.41
N ARG A 65 18.59 16.89 -2.67
CA ARG A 65 19.35 17.43 -3.81
C ARG A 65 18.49 18.09 -4.88
N SER A 66 17.20 17.86 -4.87
CA SER A 66 16.28 18.32 -5.90
C SER A 66 15.10 19.09 -5.31
N ASN A 67 14.37 19.80 -6.15
CA ASN A 67 13.16 20.51 -5.74
C ASN A 67 12.09 19.50 -5.28
N LYS A 68 11.75 19.53 -4.00
CA LYS A 68 10.80 18.61 -3.35
C LYS A 68 9.44 18.60 -4.07
N SER A 69 8.99 19.75 -4.54
CA SER A 69 7.70 19.87 -5.26
C SER A 69 7.67 19.03 -6.52
N ASN A 70 8.73 19.06 -7.32
CA ASN A 70 8.81 18.28 -8.56
C ASN A 70 8.90 16.78 -8.29
N LEU A 71 9.62 16.37 -7.24
CA LEU A 71 9.71 14.95 -6.85
C LEU A 71 8.36 14.42 -6.38
N THR A 72 7.68 15.18 -5.54
CA THR A 72 6.36 14.82 -5.04
C THR A 72 5.35 14.73 -6.18
N PHE A 73 5.34 15.70 -7.08
CA PHE A 73 4.47 15.70 -8.25
C PHE A 73 4.71 14.47 -9.14
N ASN A 74 5.96 14.14 -9.44
CA ASN A 74 6.30 12.95 -10.24
C ASN A 74 5.87 11.65 -9.56
N ALA A 75 5.98 11.56 -8.23
CA ALA A 75 5.53 10.38 -7.49
C ALA A 75 4.01 10.21 -7.55
N TYR A 76 3.25 11.30 -7.41
CA TYR A 76 1.79 11.27 -7.56
C TYR A 76 1.39 10.91 -9.00
N LEU A 77 2.05 11.49 -9.99
CA LEU A 77 1.79 11.18 -11.40
C LEU A 77 2.04 9.70 -11.69
N TRP A 78 3.13 9.14 -11.19
CA TRP A 78 3.44 7.72 -11.32
C TRP A 78 2.39 6.82 -10.62
N SER A 79 1.96 7.20 -9.43
CA SER A 79 0.91 6.48 -8.72
C SER A 79 -0.40 6.45 -9.50
N MET A 80 -0.79 7.57 -10.11
CA MET A 80 -1.94 7.65 -10.99
C MET A 80 -1.80 6.73 -12.21
N ILE A 81 -0.65 6.77 -12.88
CA ILE A 81 -0.36 5.88 -14.02
C ILE A 81 -0.48 4.41 -13.60
N SER A 82 0.08 4.04 -12.44
CA SER A 82 -0.01 2.68 -11.90
C SER A 82 -1.46 2.23 -11.71
N ILE A 83 -2.29 3.09 -11.13
CA ILE A 83 -3.72 2.81 -10.94
C ILE A 83 -4.43 2.65 -12.28
N PHE A 84 -4.17 3.51 -13.26
CA PHE A 84 -4.76 3.40 -14.59
C PHE A 84 -4.35 2.13 -15.33
N ILE A 85 -3.10 1.67 -15.18
CA ILE A 85 -2.64 0.40 -15.74
C ILE A 85 -3.46 -0.75 -15.16
N PHE A 86 -3.60 -0.82 -13.83
CA PHE A 86 -4.38 -1.87 -13.18
C PHE A 86 -5.88 -1.79 -13.50
N TRP A 87 -6.43 -0.59 -13.61
CA TRP A 87 -7.80 -0.39 -14.08
C TRP A 87 -8.00 -0.96 -15.49
N GLY A 88 -7.09 -0.67 -16.42
CA GLY A 88 -7.12 -1.21 -17.78
C GLY A 88 -7.01 -2.74 -17.80
N VAL A 89 -6.14 -3.32 -16.98
CA VAL A 89 -6.01 -4.78 -16.83
C VAL A 89 -7.32 -5.38 -16.29
N ASN A 90 -7.93 -4.75 -15.29
CA ASN A 90 -9.20 -5.23 -14.73
C ASN A 90 -10.34 -5.18 -15.76
N GLN A 91 -10.38 -4.16 -16.63
CA GLN A 91 -11.37 -4.09 -17.72
C GLN A 91 -11.19 -5.21 -18.76
N LEU A 92 -9.95 -5.65 -18.99
CA LEU A 92 -9.67 -6.72 -19.96
C LEU A 92 -9.95 -8.12 -19.40
N TYR A 93 -9.67 -8.35 -18.13
CA TYR A 93 -9.69 -9.68 -17.52
C TYR A 93 -10.81 -9.87 -16.49
N SER A 94 -11.58 -8.84 -16.15
CA SER A 94 -12.67 -8.86 -15.15
C SER A 94 -12.27 -9.58 -13.84
N ILE A 95 -11.07 -9.25 -13.32
CA ILE A 95 -10.47 -9.91 -12.15
C ILE A 95 -11.28 -9.61 -10.89
N ILE A 96 -11.82 -8.40 -10.81
CA ILE A 96 -12.62 -7.91 -9.68
C ILE A 96 -13.89 -7.28 -10.22
N ASP A 97 -15.00 -7.53 -9.53
CA ASP A 97 -16.29 -6.95 -9.84
C ASP A 97 -16.23 -5.42 -9.90
N GLU A 98 -16.90 -4.84 -10.89
CA GLU A 98 -16.91 -3.38 -11.11
C GLU A 98 -17.30 -2.59 -9.86
N HIS A 99 -18.22 -3.11 -9.08
CA HIS A 99 -18.67 -2.50 -7.84
C HIS A 99 -17.55 -2.39 -6.80
N LEU A 100 -16.67 -3.39 -6.71
CA LEU A 100 -15.51 -3.39 -5.79
C LEU A 100 -14.31 -2.66 -6.36
N ALA A 101 -14.19 -2.59 -7.68
CA ALA A 101 -13.05 -1.98 -8.38
C ALA A 101 -12.89 -0.50 -8.01
N VAL A 102 -13.98 0.27 -7.93
CA VAL A 102 -13.94 1.69 -7.55
C VAL A 102 -13.35 1.87 -6.15
N HIS A 103 -13.78 1.04 -5.19
CA HIS A 103 -13.27 1.08 -3.82
C HIS A 103 -11.79 0.69 -3.75
N LEU A 104 -11.41 -0.31 -4.54
CA LEU A 104 -10.01 -0.77 -4.64
C LEU A 104 -9.10 0.37 -5.11
N TYR A 105 -9.46 1.06 -6.19
CA TYR A 105 -8.62 2.13 -6.74
C TYR A 105 -8.57 3.35 -5.83
N ALA A 106 -9.68 3.71 -5.18
CA ALA A 106 -9.71 4.77 -4.18
C ALA A 106 -8.80 4.46 -2.98
N LEU A 107 -8.89 3.24 -2.44
CA LEU A 107 -8.02 2.79 -1.34
C LEU A 107 -6.55 2.73 -1.76
N SER A 108 -6.26 2.24 -2.96
CA SER A 108 -4.90 2.20 -3.50
C SER A 108 -4.30 3.59 -3.64
N PHE A 109 -5.08 4.57 -4.08
CA PHE A 109 -4.62 5.96 -4.18
C PHE A 109 -4.33 6.57 -2.81
N LEU A 110 -5.21 6.36 -1.83
CA LEU A 110 -4.99 6.82 -0.46
C LEU A 110 -3.73 6.20 0.15
N GLN A 111 -3.56 4.90 -0.02
CA GLN A 111 -2.39 4.18 0.49
C GLN A 111 -1.10 4.63 -0.20
N ALA A 112 -1.11 4.83 -1.52
CA ALA A 112 0.03 5.37 -2.25
C ALA A 112 0.38 6.78 -1.78
N SER A 113 -0.62 7.64 -1.53
CA SER A 113 -0.45 8.98 -0.99
C SER A 113 0.21 8.95 0.39
N MET A 114 -0.25 8.07 1.28
CA MET A 114 0.38 7.86 2.59
C MET A 114 1.85 7.43 2.46
N SER A 115 2.13 6.49 1.56
CA SER A 115 3.50 6.03 1.29
C SER A 115 4.41 7.17 0.81
N ILE A 116 3.96 7.99 -0.13
CA ILE A 116 4.72 9.15 -0.64
C ILE A 116 5.10 10.09 0.52
N HIS A 117 4.13 10.42 1.39
CA HIS A 117 4.39 11.30 2.54
C HIS A 117 5.36 10.66 3.55
N GLN A 118 5.24 9.37 3.81
CA GLN A 118 6.19 8.66 4.68
C GLN A 118 7.62 8.70 4.11
N TYR A 119 7.80 8.49 2.81
CA TYR A 119 9.12 8.55 2.17
C TYR A 119 9.70 9.97 2.15
N LEU A 120 8.86 11.00 2.02
CA LEU A 120 9.30 12.40 2.15
C LEU A 120 9.81 12.70 3.56
N LEU A 121 9.06 12.30 4.60
CA LEU A 121 9.48 12.48 6.00
C LEU A 121 10.79 11.73 6.31
N LEU A 122 10.91 10.48 5.85
CA LEU A 122 12.14 9.71 6.01
C LEU A 122 13.34 10.34 5.28
N GLY A 123 13.10 10.97 4.14
CA GLY A 123 14.11 11.72 3.41
C GLY A 123 14.59 12.96 4.17
N GLU A 124 13.69 13.63 4.91
CA GLU A 124 14.02 14.79 5.74
C GLU A 124 14.79 14.44 7.01
N GLU A 125 14.47 13.32 7.67
CA GLU A 125 15.19 12.86 8.87
C GLU A 125 16.63 12.48 8.61
N LYS A 126 16.96 11.97 7.43
CA LYS A 126 18.35 11.60 7.05
C LYS A 126 19.27 12.78 6.80
N ILE A 127 18.75 14.01 6.79
CA ILE A 127 19.51 15.23 6.50
C ILE A 127 19.99 15.94 7.79
N LYS A 128 19.49 15.52 8.95
CA LYS A 128 19.96 15.98 10.27
C LYS A 128 21.01 15.05 10.83
#